data_697af13d72529d53e420e5fe421f9a71
#
_entry.id   697af13d72529d53e420e5fe421f9a71
#
_cell.length_a   1.000
_cell.length_b   1.000
_cell.length_c   1.000
_cell.angle_alpha   90.00
_cell.angle_beta   90.00
_cell.angle_gamma   90.00
#
_symmetry.space_group_name_H-M   'P 1'
#
loop_
_entity.id
_entity.type
_entity.pdbx_description
1 polymer ?
#
loop_
_entity_poly.entity_id
_entity_poly.type
_entity_poly.pdbx_seq_one_letter_code
_entity_poly.pdbx_strand_id
1 'polypeptide(L)'
;MVNFFRRAVTRRLDYRSSYMKYSPFTIVLWAHLNFVYAQNPATEASPKPVSRDTPAEVQPATTNSQEANFTINGVHLSIQDAINIVLEKNLTLQAAKYDVIMSDSAARRLEKKYAPTLSADGRHLDFSNAPFGTASKGYQNDATLSISKLFVTGTTVGGGYRYQQLHSEGSSNTFGLPIPQPATTSAFNGYFINVQQELLKNSFGYADRKMDKIANLQGRAQREYTINLLSALVVQALTDYWQVTIQKFALENARLEEKSNRQVRAIVARNVNFGLGESYDLNNYNARVANSQAKVAMTEQSLKNATRKLLRTVNMPVDTKIEGITNLVEEIPELDPNAALKAAMEKRVDLKNAKIDLEVAELQGDLYSNQAMPSLSAYFNLVSQGTNQFLQFPGFATASSLQNPQWQVGVRATYPLWDEEVRVNSRNATLQLAQNRIKLQNAEQEIRDEVLTRLENVRLNYEVFQTSRTSRKESEAFYNRMLARTRTGKLNFQLVGQALETMVASRQRELESLVNYNIALLQFDLSKNEIFERYKVDVQKVLDKVK
;
A
#
# COMPACT_ATOMS: atom_id res chain seq x y z
N MET A 1 11.34 6.68 -50.71
CA MET A 1 10.95 8.10 -50.58
C MET A 1 10.87 8.39 -49.07
N VAL A 2 11.93 8.54 -48.38
CA VAL A 2 12.98 9.56 -48.30
C VAL A 2 12.42 10.95 -47.94
N ASN A 3 12.75 11.32 -46.69
CA ASN A 3 12.98 12.68 -46.23
C ASN A 3 11.88 13.74 -46.44
N PHE A 4 11.30 14.16 -45.34
CA PHE A 4 11.16 15.61 -45.05
C PHE A 4 10.62 15.80 -43.62
N PHE A 5 11.33 16.55 -42.88
CA PHE A 5 11.09 17.45 -41.73
C PHE A 5 11.89 17.11 -40.47
N ARG A 6 13.16 17.44 -40.59
CA ARG A 6 13.97 17.93 -39.48
C ARG A 6 14.21 19.44 -39.73
N ARG A 7 13.66 20.28 -38.89
CA ARG A 7 14.24 21.60 -38.51
C ARG A 7 13.28 22.32 -37.56
N ALA A 8 13.74 22.40 -36.34
CA ALA A 8 14.09 23.65 -35.66
C ALA A 8 12.93 24.54 -35.21
N VAL A 9 12.88 24.79 -33.94
CA VAL A 9 13.12 26.16 -33.44
C VAL A 9 13.38 26.12 -31.94
N THR A 10 14.63 26.27 -31.55
CA THR A 10 15.06 26.83 -30.27
C THR A 10 14.66 28.29 -30.25
N ARG A 11 13.84 28.72 -29.31
CA ARG A 11 13.75 30.13 -28.90
C ARG A 11 13.77 30.23 -27.38
N ARG A 12 14.85 30.81 -26.91
CA ARG A 12 15.01 31.42 -25.58
C ARG A 12 13.85 32.37 -25.33
N LEU A 13 13.25 32.26 -24.16
CA LEU A 13 12.41 33.34 -23.62
C LEU A 13 13.15 33.97 -22.44
N ASP A 14 13.55 35.20 -22.67
CA ASP A 14 14.08 36.10 -21.66
C ASP A 14 13.01 36.46 -20.63
N TYR A 15 13.39 36.30 -19.37
CA TYR A 15 12.64 36.83 -18.23
C TYR A 15 12.76 38.34 -18.18
N ARG A 16 11.71 39.07 -18.52
CA ARG A 16 11.53 40.48 -18.14
C ARG A 16 10.43 40.57 -17.08
N SER A 17 10.84 41.00 -15.91
CA SER A 17 10.01 41.42 -14.80
C SER A 17 8.98 42.45 -15.25
N SER A 18 7.70 42.18 -15.01
CA SER A 18 6.64 43.17 -15.05
C SER A 18 5.93 43.22 -13.71
N TYR A 19 5.99 44.38 -13.09
CA TYR A 19 5.30 44.77 -11.86
C TYR A 19 3.81 44.44 -11.96
N MET A 20 3.33 43.53 -11.10
CA MET A 20 1.90 43.35 -10.85
C MET A 20 1.39 44.54 -10.02
N LYS A 21 0.64 45.40 -10.62
CA LYS A 21 -0.19 46.41 -9.93
C LYS A 21 -1.28 45.65 -9.15
N TYR A 22 -1.33 45.88 -7.86
CA TYR A 22 -2.37 45.37 -6.98
C TYR A 22 -3.75 45.84 -7.46
N SER A 23 -4.66 44.92 -7.70
CA SER A 23 -6.06 45.19 -7.99
C SER A 23 -6.74 45.75 -6.72
N PRO A 24 -7.64 46.73 -6.83
CA PRO A 24 -8.34 47.32 -5.68
C PRO A 24 -9.32 46.40 -4.95
N PHE A 25 -9.40 45.13 -5.34
CA PHE A 25 -10.31 44.14 -4.76
C PHE A 25 -9.97 43.70 -3.34
N THR A 26 -8.75 43.86 -2.88
CA THR A 26 -8.32 43.46 -1.54
C THR A 26 -8.73 44.46 -0.46
N ILE A 27 -9.12 45.64 -0.80
CA ILE A 27 -9.45 46.72 0.16
C ILE A 27 -10.95 46.71 0.55
N VAL A 28 -11.83 46.25 -0.33
CA VAL A 28 -13.30 46.26 -0.09
C VAL A 28 -13.75 45.16 0.88
N LEU A 29 -13.04 44.05 0.93
CA LEU A 29 -13.39 42.95 1.88
C LEU A 29 -12.97 43.27 3.33
N TRP A 30 -11.99 44.18 3.52
CA TRP A 30 -11.50 44.55 4.84
C TRP A 30 -12.31 45.66 5.51
N ALA A 31 -13.00 46.49 4.72
CA ALA A 31 -13.77 47.60 5.23
C ALA A 31 -15.15 47.20 5.80
N HIS A 32 -15.72 46.09 5.36
CA HIS A 32 -17.05 45.65 5.84
C HIS A 32 -17.05 44.76 7.08
N LEU A 33 -15.89 44.22 7.48
CA LEU A 33 -15.79 43.39 8.71
C LEU A 33 -15.49 44.22 9.96
N ASN A 34 -15.14 45.50 9.85
CA ASN A 34 -14.78 46.32 11.00
C ASN A 34 -15.88 47.26 11.52
N PHE A 35 -17.10 47.23 10.96
CA PHE A 35 -18.15 48.18 11.36
C PHE A 35 -19.25 47.64 12.28
N VAL A 36 -19.14 46.38 12.76
CA VAL A 36 -20.14 45.82 13.68
C VAL A 36 -19.67 45.77 15.13
N TYR A 37 -18.47 46.27 15.49
CA TYR A 37 -17.92 46.19 16.84
C TYR A 37 -17.67 47.55 17.54
N ALA A 38 -18.47 48.54 17.25
CA ALA A 38 -18.37 49.83 17.98
C ALA A 38 -19.72 50.24 18.53
N GLN A 39 -20.21 49.59 19.59
CA GLN A 39 -21.03 50.19 20.63
C GLN A 39 -21.32 49.18 21.74
N ASN A 40 -20.42 49.11 22.73
CA ASN A 40 -20.76 49.02 24.15
C ASN A 40 -19.48 49.17 25.01
N PRO A 41 -19.41 50.12 25.91
CA PRO A 41 -18.30 50.24 26.83
C PRO A 41 -18.66 49.51 28.13
N ALA A 42 -17.97 48.46 28.49
CA ALA A 42 -17.70 48.13 29.89
C ALA A 42 -16.78 46.92 30.01
N THR A 43 -15.76 47.13 30.78
CA THR A 43 -14.94 46.18 31.55
C THR A 43 -13.75 45.52 30.84
N GLU A 44 -12.62 46.04 31.26
CA GLU A 44 -11.28 45.51 31.08
C GLU A 44 -11.14 44.04 31.49
N ALA A 45 -10.77 43.21 30.59
CA ALA A 45 -9.96 42.03 30.87
C ALA A 45 -9.06 41.78 29.66
N SER A 46 -7.78 42.05 29.83
CA SER A 46 -6.73 41.85 28.88
C SER A 46 -6.72 40.38 28.40
N PRO A 47 -6.90 40.08 27.12
CA PRO A 47 -6.66 38.72 26.62
C PRO A 47 -5.16 38.48 26.50
N LYS A 48 -4.69 37.43 27.15
CA LYS A 48 -3.36 36.87 26.94
C LYS A 48 -3.14 36.61 25.42
N PRO A 49 -1.95 36.85 24.90
CA PRO A 49 -1.68 36.56 23.51
C PRO A 49 -1.84 35.07 23.23
N VAL A 50 -2.73 34.74 22.32
CA VAL A 50 -2.82 33.41 21.74
C VAL A 50 -1.51 33.19 20.98
N SER A 51 -0.69 32.30 21.47
CA SER A 51 0.48 31.82 20.76
C SER A 51 0.01 31.26 19.41
N ARG A 52 0.54 31.81 18.33
CA ARG A 52 0.50 31.15 17.04
C ARG A 52 1.18 29.80 17.21
N ASP A 53 0.40 28.73 17.12
CA ASP A 53 0.93 27.40 16.94
C ASP A 53 1.72 27.40 15.64
N THR A 54 3.01 27.53 15.76
CA THR A 54 3.96 27.07 14.75
C THR A 54 3.60 25.64 14.43
N PRO A 55 3.66 25.21 13.14
CA PRO A 55 3.50 23.81 12.79
C PRO A 55 4.43 23.01 13.72
N ALA A 56 3.89 22.06 14.45
CA ALA A 56 4.65 21.20 15.30
C ALA A 56 5.79 20.64 14.45
N GLU A 57 7.01 21.08 14.76
CA GLU A 57 8.23 20.42 14.38
C GLU A 57 8.04 18.99 14.82
N VAL A 58 7.97 18.08 13.84
CA VAL A 58 7.93 16.65 14.11
C VAL A 58 9.26 16.35 14.81
N GLN A 59 9.23 16.45 16.13
CA GLN A 59 10.31 15.91 16.94
C GLN A 59 10.39 14.44 16.54
N PRO A 60 11.58 13.95 16.13
CA PRO A 60 11.77 12.53 15.99
C PRO A 60 11.29 11.92 17.30
N ALA A 61 10.34 11.00 17.21
CA ALA A 61 9.86 10.26 18.34
C ALA A 61 11.12 9.80 19.09
N THR A 62 11.37 10.43 20.25
CA THR A 62 12.29 9.86 21.23
C THR A 62 11.66 8.52 21.57
N THR A 63 12.10 7.52 20.81
CA THR A 63 11.99 6.14 21.21
C THR A 63 12.54 6.13 22.63
N ASN A 64 11.66 6.05 23.62
CA ASN A 64 12.01 5.45 24.87
C ASN A 64 12.41 4.02 24.51
N SER A 65 13.63 3.86 23.99
CA SER A 65 14.40 2.68 24.14
C SER A 65 14.56 2.53 25.66
N GLN A 66 13.60 1.86 26.29
CA GLN A 66 14.01 0.97 27.36
C GLN A 66 15.06 0.11 26.69
N GLU A 67 16.32 0.54 26.83
CA GLU A 67 17.46 -0.32 26.71
C GLU A 67 17.19 -1.45 27.71
N ALA A 68 16.51 -2.49 27.22
CA ALA A 68 16.61 -3.78 27.85
C ALA A 68 18.11 -4.03 27.88
N ASN A 69 18.69 -4.01 29.08
CA ASN A 69 20.04 -4.46 29.34
C ASN A 69 20.12 -5.90 28.84
N PHE A 70 20.38 -6.06 27.53
CA PHE A 70 20.73 -7.33 26.94
C PHE A 70 22.15 -7.63 27.45
N THR A 71 22.19 -8.35 28.56
CA THR A 71 23.41 -9.04 28.98
C THR A 71 23.94 -9.80 27.76
N ILE A 72 25.28 -9.75 27.59
CA ILE A 72 26.06 -10.30 26.46
C ILE A 72 25.96 -11.84 26.35
N ASN A 73 24.98 -12.46 26.90
CA ASN A 73 24.64 -13.85 26.74
C ASN A 73 23.75 -14.00 25.49
N GLY A 74 24.15 -14.86 24.55
CA GLY A 74 23.48 -15.02 23.27
C GLY A 74 21.98 -15.29 23.43
N VAL A 75 21.19 -14.72 22.50
CA VAL A 75 19.73 -14.88 22.50
C VAL A 75 19.39 -16.26 22.00
N HIS A 76 18.68 -17.06 22.81
CA HIS A 76 18.01 -18.26 22.32
C HIS A 76 16.79 -17.86 21.51
N LEU A 77 16.89 -17.95 20.19
CA LEU A 77 15.82 -17.61 19.27
C LEU A 77 15.06 -18.89 18.90
N SER A 78 13.85 -19.06 19.42
CA SER A 78 12.94 -20.12 18.93
C SER A 78 12.28 -19.71 17.61
N ILE A 79 11.72 -20.66 16.87
CA ILE A 79 10.93 -20.36 15.65
C ILE A 79 9.80 -19.40 15.98
N GLN A 80 9.09 -19.63 17.09
CA GLN A 80 7.98 -18.79 17.52
C GLN A 80 8.44 -17.36 17.85
N ASP A 81 9.59 -17.22 18.51
CA ASP A 81 10.15 -15.91 18.81
C ASP A 81 10.56 -15.17 17.53
N ALA A 82 11.20 -15.87 16.58
CA ALA A 82 11.55 -15.29 15.29
C ALA A 82 10.31 -14.78 14.53
N ILE A 83 9.23 -15.57 14.51
CA ILE A 83 7.96 -15.16 13.89
C ILE A 83 7.38 -13.94 14.59
N ASN A 84 7.28 -13.95 15.92
CA ASN A 84 6.72 -12.84 16.70
C ASN A 84 7.51 -11.55 16.50
N ILE A 85 8.85 -11.63 16.50
CA ILE A 85 9.71 -10.47 16.29
C ILE A 85 9.56 -9.92 14.86
N VAL A 86 9.48 -10.80 13.84
CA VAL A 86 9.22 -10.38 12.45
C VAL A 86 7.89 -9.65 12.35
N LEU A 87 6.84 -10.18 12.96
CA LEU A 87 5.50 -9.58 12.95
C LEU A 87 5.43 -8.23 13.68
N GLU A 88 6.29 -8.02 14.67
CA GLU A 88 6.31 -6.76 15.43
C GLU A 88 7.30 -5.74 14.86
N LYS A 89 8.49 -6.15 14.43
CA LYS A 89 9.61 -5.25 14.13
C LYS A 89 10.00 -5.14 12.66
N ASN A 90 9.52 -6.02 11.78
CA ASN A 90 9.91 -5.98 10.37
C ASN A 90 9.41 -4.69 9.69
N LEU A 91 10.33 -3.90 9.11
CA LEU A 91 10.03 -2.60 8.51
C LEU A 91 9.12 -2.69 7.29
N THR A 92 9.29 -3.74 6.46
CA THR A 92 8.42 -3.96 5.29
C THR A 92 6.98 -4.21 5.71
N LEU A 93 6.81 -4.94 6.82
CA LEU A 93 5.49 -5.18 7.38
C LEU A 93 4.87 -3.92 7.97
N GLN A 94 5.67 -3.11 8.68
CA GLN A 94 5.19 -1.83 9.20
C GLN A 94 4.72 -0.91 8.06
N ALA A 95 5.46 -0.85 6.95
CA ALA A 95 5.05 -0.11 5.76
C ALA A 95 3.73 -0.66 5.18
N ALA A 96 3.60 -1.98 5.02
CA ALA A 96 2.39 -2.61 4.49
C ALA A 96 1.14 -2.39 5.38
N LYS A 97 1.30 -2.25 6.70
CA LYS A 97 0.21 -1.88 7.60
C LYS A 97 -0.34 -0.49 7.31
N TYR A 98 0.52 0.49 6.99
CA TYR A 98 0.07 1.82 6.57
C TYR A 98 -0.71 1.76 5.25
N ASP A 99 -0.35 0.88 4.32
CA ASP A 99 -1.10 0.68 3.07
C ASP A 99 -2.53 0.20 3.33
N VAL A 100 -2.74 -0.67 4.32
CA VAL A 100 -4.09 -1.09 4.76
C VAL A 100 -4.89 0.09 5.29
N ILE A 101 -4.31 0.91 6.16
CA ILE A 101 -4.98 2.11 6.71
C ILE A 101 -5.32 3.10 5.59
N MET A 102 -4.41 3.29 4.63
CA MET A 102 -4.66 4.15 3.48
C MET A 102 -5.77 3.62 2.58
N SER A 103 -5.87 2.30 2.39
CA SER A 103 -6.94 1.69 1.60
C SER A 103 -8.31 1.81 2.28
N ASP A 104 -8.38 1.60 3.60
CA ASP A 104 -9.60 1.84 4.37
C ASP A 104 -10.04 3.31 4.32
N SER A 105 -9.06 4.24 4.24
CA SER A 105 -9.33 5.67 4.08
C SER A 105 -9.86 6.02 2.68
N ALA A 106 -9.53 5.24 1.64
CA ALA A 106 -10.03 5.47 0.29
C ALA A 106 -11.55 5.31 0.20
N ALA A 107 -12.12 4.31 0.87
CA ALA A 107 -13.57 4.16 0.98
C ALA A 107 -14.22 5.36 1.68
N ARG A 108 -13.63 5.88 2.77
CA ARG A 108 -14.13 7.07 3.47
C ARG A 108 -14.03 8.35 2.65
N ARG A 109 -13.10 8.46 1.71
CA ARG A 109 -13.01 9.63 0.81
C ARG A 109 -14.25 9.79 -0.07
N LEU A 110 -14.93 8.70 -0.42
CA LEU A 110 -16.16 8.76 -1.19
C LEU A 110 -17.32 9.35 -0.37
N GLU A 111 -17.29 9.22 0.96
CA GLU A 111 -18.27 9.85 1.85
C GLU A 111 -18.18 11.38 1.80
N LYS A 112 -17.05 11.95 1.38
CA LYS A 112 -16.87 13.41 1.22
C LYS A 112 -17.92 14.02 0.27
N LYS A 113 -18.37 13.29 -0.74
CA LYS A 113 -19.41 13.78 -1.67
C LYS A 113 -20.76 14.05 -0.97
N TYR A 114 -21.00 13.37 0.18
CA TYR A 114 -22.21 13.55 0.98
C TYR A 114 -22.02 14.56 2.12
N ALA A 115 -20.81 15.09 2.31
CA ALA A 115 -20.59 16.14 3.29
C ALA A 115 -21.24 17.45 2.84
N PRO A 116 -21.85 18.22 3.75
CA PRO A 116 -22.36 19.55 3.40
C PRO A 116 -21.20 20.43 2.95
N THR A 117 -21.40 21.14 1.84
CA THR A 117 -20.43 22.07 1.27
C THR A 117 -20.94 23.49 1.44
N LEU A 118 -20.16 24.33 2.13
CA LEU A 118 -20.38 25.76 2.23
C LEU A 118 -19.59 26.44 1.12
N SER A 119 -20.26 27.27 0.31
CA SER A 119 -19.65 28.08 -0.73
C SER A 119 -19.98 29.54 -0.56
N ALA A 120 -19.00 30.40 -0.81
CA ALA A 120 -19.13 31.84 -0.83
C ALA A 120 -18.54 32.34 -2.14
N ASP A 121 -19.36 32.99 -2.95
CA ASP A 121 -19.00 33.52 -4.25
C ASP A 121 -19.19 35.05 -4.26
N GLY A 122 -18.21 35.76 -4.78
CA GLY A 122 -18.25 37.21 -4.98
C GLY A 122 -17.80 37.53 -6.40
N ARG A 123 -18.58 38.36 -7.10
CA ARG A 123 -18.27 38.77 -8.46
C ARG A 123 -18.54 40.26 -8.62
N HIS A 124 -17.60 40.96 -9.25
CA HIS A 124 -17.76 42.29 -9.76
C HIS A 124 -17.63 42.28 -11.29
N LEU A 125 -18.58 42.91 -11.97
CA LEU A 125 -18.62 42.97 -13.42
C LEU A 125 -18.86 44.41 -13.82
N ASP A 126 -17.90 45.02 -14.51
CA ASP A 126 -18.08 46.27 -15.22
C ASP A 126 -18.53 45.99 -16.66
N PHE A 127 -19.54 46.65 -17.12
CA PHE A 127 -20.02 46.50 -18.49
C PHE A 127 -20.21 47.85 -19.19
N SER A 128 -19.96 47.86 -20.49
CA SER A 128 -20.25 48.98 -21.37
C SER A 128 -20.83 48.43 -22.65
N ASN A 129 -22.12 48.61 -22.85
CA ASN A 129 -22.85 48.18 -24.03
C ASN A 129 -23.38 49.38 -24.80
N ALA A 130 -23.23 49.36 -26.12
CA ALA A 130 -23.77 50.37 -27.01
C ALA A 130 -24.54 49.75 -28.17
N PRO A 131 -25.62 48.97 -27.89
CA PRO A 131 -26.42 48.38 -28.95
C PRO A 131 -27.31 49.47 -29.61
N PHE A 132 -27.20 49.62 -30.92
CA PHE A 132 -28.11 50.46 -31.74
C PHE A 132 -28.25 51.92 -31.30
N GLY A 133 -27.15 52.57 -30.89
CA GLY A 133 -27.17 53.99 -30.54
C GLY A 133 -27.58 54.34 -29.11
N THR A 134 -27.90 53.37 -28.30
CA THR A 134 -28.06 53.53 -26.84
C THR A 134 -26.82 53.07 -26.13
N ALA A 135 -26.10 53.95 -25.46
CA ALA A 135 -24.95 53.58 -24.63
C ALA A 135 -25.41 53.36 -23.20
N SER A 136 -25.14 52.19 -22.64
CA SER A 136 -25.30 51.95 -21.22
C SER A 136 -23.96 51.52 -20.62
N LYS A 137 -23.58 52.13 -19.52
CA LYS A 137 -22.41 51.78 -18.72
C LYS A 137 -22.89 51.43 -17.32
N GLY A 138 -22.21 50.49 -16.68
CA GLY A 138 -22.58 50.16 -15.31
C GLY A 138 -21.69 49.09 -14.71
N TYR A 139 -22.01 48.77 -13.50
CA TYR A 139 -21.36 47.66 -12.80
C TYR A 139 -22.41 46.77 -12.11
N GLN A 140 -22.08 45.50 -11.95
CA GLN A 140 -22.85 44.52 -11.22
C GLN A 140 -21.97 43.89 -10.15
N ASN A 141 -22.44 43.91 -8.92
CA ASN A 141 -21.84 43.24 -7.80
C ASN A 141 -22.75 42.09 -7.37
N ASP A 142 -22.23 40.88 -7.38
CA ASP A 142 -22.93 39.69 -6.90
C ASP A 142 -22.19 39.11 -5.70
N ALA A 143 -22.90 38.75 -4.66
CA ALA A 143 -22.37 37.98 -3.54
C ALA A 143 -23.36 36.88 -3.18
N THR A 144 -22.88 35.64 -3.08
CA THR A 144 -23.73 34.49 -2.75
C THR A 144 -23.04 33.66 -1.66
N LEU A 145 -23.76 33.37 -0.59
CA LEU A 145 -23.37 32.42 0.44
C LEU A 145 -24.37 31.26 0.42
N SER A 146 -23.88 30.04 0.21
CA SER A 146 -24.74 28.87 0.08
C SER A 146 -24.19 27.66 0.77
N ILE A 147 -25.07 26.80 1.24
CA ILE A 147 -24.79 25.45 1.72
C ILE A 147 -25.52 24.45 0.84
N SER A 148 -24.85 23.39 0.46
CA SER A 148 -25.45 22.30 -0.32
C SER A 148 -25.03 20.95 0.20
N LYS A 149 -25.91 19.96 0.07
CA LYS A 149 -25.66 18.59 0.49
C LYS A 149 -26.26 17.61 -0.52
N LEU A 150 -25.46 16.65 -0.96
CA LEU A 150 -25.91 15.48 -1.68
C LEU A 150 -26.25 14.38 -0.69
N PHE A 151 -27.39 13.75 -0.83
CA PHE A 151 -27.82 12.59 -0.05
C PHE A 151 -27.55 11.29 -0.82
N VAL A 152 -27.41 10.18 -0.10
CA VAL A 152 -27.20 8.83 -0.69
C VAL A 152 -28.32 8.45 -1.67
N THR A 153 -29.49 9.05 -1.53
CA THR A 153 -30.63 8.91 -2.43
C THR A 153 -30.48 9.66 -3.77
N GLY A 154 -29.32 10.27 -4.03
CA GLY A 154 -29.15 11.09 -5.25
C GLY A 154 -29.92 12.42 -5.21
N THR A 155 -30.48 12.78 -4.05
CA THR A 155 -31.15 14.06 -3.82
C THR A 155 -30.11 15.11 -3.44
N THR A 156 -30.06 16.20 -4.14
CA THR A 156 -29.26 17.38 -3.75
C THR A 156 -30.18 18.42 -3.16
N VAL A 157 -29.88 18.86 -1.95
CA VAL A 157 -30.57 19.98 -1.28
C VAL A 157 -29.54 21.10 -1.07
N GLY A 158 -29.89 22.28 -1.51
CA GLY A 158 -29.08 23.48 -1.32
C GLY A 158 -29.93 24.66 -0.87
N GLY A 159 -29.30 25.63 -0.25
CA GLY A 159 -29.94 26.87 0.11
C GLY A 159 -28.91 27.91 0.49
N GLY A 160 -29.30 29.17 0.41
CA GLY A 160 -28.37 30.25 0.70
C GLY A 160 -29.01 31.61 0.64
N TYR A 161 -28.13 32.59 0.73
CA TYR A 161 -28.43 34.00 0.59
C TYR A 161 -27.67 34.56 -0.59
N ARG A 162 -28.38 35.34 -1.45
CA ARG A 162 -27.80 36.05 -2.58
C ARG A 162 -28.04 37.52 -2.44
N TYR A 163 -26.99 38.29 -2.67
CA TYR A 163 -27.02 39.75 -2.86
C TYR A 163 -26.55 40.07 -4.26
N GLN A 164 -27.30 40.95 -4.94
CA GLN A 164 -26.96 41.45 -6.26
C GLN A 164 -27.20 42.97 -6.31
N GLN A 165 -26.24 43.72 -6.74
CA GLN A 165 -26.35 45.17 -6.96
C GLN A 165 -26.07 45.45 -8.43
N LEU A 166 -26.98 46.15 -9.07
CA LEU A 166 -26.84 46.58 -10.44
C LEU A 166 -26.86 48.11 -10.48
N HIS A 167 -25.80 48.71 -10.96
CA HIS A 167 -25.72 50.14 -11.26
C HIS A 167 -25.67 50.32 -12.77
N SER A 168 -26.55 51.17 -13.31
CA SER A 168 -26.65 51.40 -14.76
C SER A 168 -26.82 52.88 -15.03
N GLU A 169 -25.98 53.41 -15.90
CA GLU A 169 -26.04 54.72 -16.49
C GLU A 169 -26.21 54.58 -18.00
N GLY A 170 -27.10 55.35 -18.61
CA GLY A 170 -27.30 55.18 -20.03
C GLY A 170 -28.07 56.32 -20.69
N SER A 171 -28.21 56.21 -21.99
CA SER A 171 -29.10 57.05 -22.78
C SER A 171 -30.19 56.18 -23.46
N SER A 172 -31.40 56.65 -23.45
CA SER A 172 -32.45 56.04 -24.26
C SER A 172 -32.58 56.79 -25.60
N ASN A 173 -32.81 56.04 -26.67
CA ASN A 173 -33.08 56.60 -27.98
C ASN A 173 -34.57 56.88 -28.11
N THR A 174 -34.94 58.17 -28.01
CA THR A 174 -36.33 58.59 -28.23
C THR A 174 -36.33 59.47 -29.48
N PHE A 175 -37.04 59.04 -30.51
CA PHE A 175 -37.14 59.70 -31.83
C PHE A 175 -35.75 59.98 -32.50
N GLY A 176 -34.79 59.00 -32.33
CA GLY A 176 -33.44 59.13 -32.92
C GLY A 176 -32.47 60.03 -32.18
N LEU A 177 -32.86 60.61 -31.05
CA LEU A 177 -31.99 61.42 -30.19
C LEU A 177 -31.63 60.71 -28.93
N PRO A 178 -30.34 60.62 -28.55
CA PRO A 178 -29.89 59.98 -27.30
C PRO A 178 -30.26 60.90 -26.12
N ILE A 179 -31.29 60.53 -25.36
CA ILE A 179 -31.68 61.24 -24.13
C ILE A 179 -30.98 60.56 -22.95
N PRO A 180 -30.14 61.27 -22.20
CA PRO A 180 -29.53 60.75 -21.00
C PRO A 180 -30.58 60.28 -20.00
N GLN A 181 -30.46 59.03 -19.52
CA GLN A 181 -31.28 58.50 -18.43
C GLN A 181 -30.54 58.71 -17.11
N PRO A 182 -31.26 59.04 -16.04
CA PRO A 182 -30.63 59.17 -14.73
C PRO A 182 -30.00 57.81 -14.31
N ALA A 183 -28.83 57.90 -13.67
CA ALA A 183 -28.18 56.72 -13.12
C ALA A 183 -29.12 56.00 -12.13
N THR A 184 -29.32 54.72 -12.33
CA THR A 184 -30.15 53.90 -11.44
C THR A 184 -29.30 52.87 -10.75
N THR A 185 -29.50 52.72 -9.44
CA THR A 185 -28.90 51.64 -8.66
C THR A 185 -30.05 50.79 -8.08
N SER A 186 -30.07 49.54 -8.44
CA SER A 186 -31.00 48.56 -7.88
C SER A 186 -30.25 47.50 -7.11
N ALA A 187 -30.73 47.15 -5.94
CA ALA A 187 -30.21 46.07 -5.16
C ALA A 187 -31.27 45.00 -4.96
N PHE A 188 -30.90 43.77 -5.21
CA PHE A 188 -31.71 42.59 -4.99
C PHE A 188 -31.03 41.75 -3.93
N ASN A 189 -31.76 41.30 -2.96
CA ASN A 189 -31.28 40.36 -1.95
C ASN A 189 -32.34 39.33 -1.62
N GLY A 190 -31.92 38.14 -1.31
CA GLY A 190 -32.90 37.09 -1.01
C GLY A 190 -32.32 35.77 -0.59
N TYR A 191 -33.18 34.97 0.00
CA TYR A 191 -32.90 33.58 0.31
C TYR A 191 -33.37 32.68 -0.84
N PHE A 192 -32.65 31.59 -1.05
CA PHE A 192 -33.06 30.56 -1.99
C PHE A 192 -32.92 29.17 -1.38
N ILE A 193 -33.79 28.26 -1.81
CA ILE A 193 -33.71 26.83 -1.55
C ILE A 193 -33.86 26.12 -2.88
N ASN A 194 -32.98 25.17 -3.15
CA ASN A 194 -33.06 24.31 -4.31
C ASN A 194 -33.02 22.83 -3.89
N VAL A 195 -33.88 22.04 -4.47
CA VAL A 195 -33.91 20.59 -4.28
C VAL A 195 -33.89 19.97 -5.69
N GLN A 196 -33.00 19.02 -5.88
CA GLN A 196 -32.90 18.29 -7.15
C GLN A 196 -32.84 16.79 -6.86
N GLN A 197 -33.62 16.02 -7.64
CA GLN A 197 -33.66 14.56 -7.57
C GLN A 197 -33.37 13.97 -8.95
N GLU A 198 -32.36 13.12 -9.03
CA GLU A 198 -32.09 12.33 -10.22
C GLU A 198 -33.08 11.17 -10.33
N LEU A 199 -33.70 11.01 -11.51
CA LEU A 199 -34.80 10.06 -11.77
C LEU A 199 -34.40 8.88 -12.65
N LEU A 200 -33.44 9.04 -13.58
CA LEU A 200 -32.96 8.00 -14.49
C LEU A 200 -31.49 7.71 -14.29
N LYS A 201 -30.59 8.55 -14.82
CA LYS A 201 -29.18 8.43 -14.60
C LYS A 201 -28.90 8.68 -13.10
N ASN A 202 -28.26 7.71 -12.44
CA ASN A 202 -28.07 7.72 -10.98
C ASN A 202 -29.39 7.79 -10.17
N SER A 203 -30.46 7.16 -10.70
CA SER A 203 -31.77 7.13 -10.05
C SER A 203 -31.66 6.72 -8.59
N PHE A 204 -32.19 7.58 -7.70
CA PHE A 204 -32.15 7.39 -6.25
C PHE A 204 -30.76 6.99 -5.70
N GLY A 205 -29.67 7.47 -6.30
CA GLY A 205 -28.30 7.19 -5.89
C GLY A 205 -27.79 5.79 -6.27
N TYR A 206 -28.34 5.17 -7.29
CA TYR A 206 -27.94 3.84 -7.75
C TYR A 206 -26.44 3.75 -8.08
N ALA A 207 -25.93 4.66 -8.90
CA ALA A 207 -24.53 4.68 -9.30
C ALA A 207 -23.62 4.97 -8.10
N ASP A 208 -24.00 5.88 -7.23
CA ASP A 208 -23.25 6.24 -6.04
C ASP A 208 -23.06 5.04 -5.09
N ARG A 209 -24.14 4.30 -4.83
CA ARG A 209 -24.05 3.08 -4.01
C ARG A 209 -23.18 1.99 -4.64
N LYS A 210 -23.19 1.85 -5.98
CA LYS A 210 -22.31 0.91 -6.68
C LYS A 210 -20.83 1.32 -6.55
N MET A 211 -20.53 2.62 -6.68
CA MET A 211 -19.18 3.15 -6.48
C MET A 211 -18.69 2.94 -5.04
N ASP A 212 -19.54 3.16 -4.04
CA ASP A 212 -19.21 2.90 -2.64
C ASP A 212 -18.92 1.41 -2.40
N LYS A 213 -19.70 0.52 -3.04
CA LYS A 213 -19.46 -0.93 -2.98
C LYS A 213 -18.13 -1.32 -3.62
N ILE A 214 -17.79 -0.77 -4.78
CA ILE A 214 -16.49 -1.01 -5.45
C ILE A 214 -15.33 -0.60 -4.54
N ALA A 215 -15.40 0.61 -3.94
CA ALA A 215 -14.34 1.07 -3.05
C ALA A 215 -14.16 0.18 -1.81
N ASN A 216 -15.26 -0.30 -1.23
CA ASN A 216 -15.21 -1.24 -0.10
C ASN A 216 -14.60 -2.59 -0.51
N LEU A 217 -14.92 -3.10 -1.70
CA LEU A 217 -14.34 -4.34 -2.24
C LEU A 217 -12.83 -4.18 -2.49
N GLN A 218 -12.40 -3.06 -3.06
CA GLN A 218 -10.99 -2.74 -3.27
C GLN A 218 -10.22 -2.63 -1.95
N GLY A 219 -10.82 -2.03 -0.92
CA GLY A 219 -10.26 -2.00 0.44
C GLY A 219 -10.06 -3.40 1.02
N ARG A 220 -11.05 -4.30 0.84
CA ARG A 220 -10.93 -5.71 1.25
C ARG A 220 -9.82 -6.44 0.49
N ALA A 221 -9.72 -6.26 -0.82
CA ALA A 221 -8.67 -6.87 -1.64
C ALA A 221 -7.28 -6.46 -1.18
N GLN A 222 -7.07 -5.18 -0.86
CA GLN A 222 -5.81 -4.68 -0.33
C GLN A 222 -5.46 -5.28 1.04
N ARG A 223 -6.46 -5.46 1.91
CA ARG A 223 -6.26 -6.11 3.22
C ARG A 223 -5.82 -7.56 3.06
N GLU A 224 -6.48 -8.31 2.21
CA GLU A 224 -6.12 -9.71 1.90
C GLU A 224 -4.71 -9.78 1.29
N TYR A 225 -4.36 -8.88 0.38
CA TYR A 225 -3.00 -8.80 -0.19
C TYR A 225 -1.94 -8.60 0.90
N THR A 226 -2.20 -7.75 1.88
CA THR A 226 -1.27 -7.51 3.00
C THR A 226 -1.12 -8.75 3.88
N ILE A 227 -2.19 -9.53 4.09
CA ILE A 227 -2.12 -10.82 4.80
C ILE A 227 -1.22 -11.80 4.06
N ASN A 228 -1.32 -11.85 2.73
CA ASN A 228 -0.45 -12.70 1.91
C ASN A 228 1.03 -12.27 1.99
N LEU A 229 1.30 -10.98 1.96
CA LEU A 229 2.65 -10.44 2.17
C LEU A 229 3.21 -10.84 3.54
N LEU A 230 2.39 -10.79 4.60
CA LEU A 230 2.74 -11.29 5.93
C LEU A 230 3.17 -12.74 5.91
N SER A 231 2.40 -13.59 5.25
CA SER A 231 2.70 -15.02 5.11
C SER A 231 4.06 -15.24 4.43
N ALA A 232 4.32 -14.53 3.34
CA ALA A 232 5.59 -14.59 2.61
C ALA A 232 6.79 -14.12 3.47
N LEU A 233 6.62 -13.06 4.26
CA LEU A 233 7.66 -12.56 5.16
C LEU A 233 7.99 -13.56 6.28
N VAL A 234 6.99 -14.25 6.82
CA VAL A 234 7.20 -15.30 7.82
C VAL A 234 8.00 -16.45 7.20
N VAL A 235 7.64 -16.91 6.00
CA VAL A 235 8.39 -17.95 5.30
C VAL A 235 9.83 -17.53 5.03
N GLN A 236 10.05 -16.30 4.60
CA GLN A 236 11.39 -15.76 4.37
C GLN A 236 12.23 -15.75 5.65
N ALA A 237 11.65 -15.30 6.75
CA ALA A 237 12.33 -15.26 8.05
C ALA A 237 12.71 -16.67 8.55
N LEU A 238 11.82 -17.64 8.39
CA LEU A 238 12.10 -19.02 8.76
C LEU A 238 13.15 -19.67 7.85
N THR A 239 13.14 -19.34 6.57
CA THR A 239 14.18 -19.77 5.63
C THR A 239 15.54 -19.20 6.02
N ASP A 240 15.61 -17.89 6.33
CA ASP A 240 16.85 -17.26 6.79
C ASP A 240 17.33 -17.83 8.14
N TYR A 241 16.41 -18.15 9.04
CA TYR A 241 16.70 -18.81 10.32
C TYR A 241 17.38 -20.18 10.11
N TRP A 242 16.80 -21.03 9.25
CA TRP A 242 17.36 -22.34 8.96
C TRP A 242 18.67 -22.27 8.15
N GLN A 243 18.85 -21.22 7.35
CA GLN A 243 20.12 -20.97 6.68
C GLN A 243 21.27 -20.73 7.70
N VAL A 244 21.00 -20.04 8.82
CA VAL A 244 21.94 -19.91 9.93
C VAL A 244 22.26 -21.28 10.52
N THR A 245 21.26 -22.14 10.68
CA THR A 245 21.43 -23.52 11.15
C THR A 245 22.38 -24.32 10.24
N ILE A 246 22.17 -24.26 8.92
CA ILE A 246 23.04 -24.91 7.93
C ILE A 246 24.49 -24.42 8.08
N GLN A 247 24.71 -23.09 8.14
CA GLN A 247 26.06 -22.54 8.22
C GLN A 247 26.75 -22.83 9.57
N LYS A 248 26.01 -22.89 10.67
CA LYS A 248 26.55 -23.31 11.97
C LYS A 248 27.03 -24.75 11.92
N PHE A 249 26.22 -25.64 11.35
CA PHE A 249 26.59 -27.05 11.20
C PHE A 249 27.75 -27.23 10.21
N ALA A 250 27.79 -26.46 9.13
CA ALA A 250 28.92 -26.43 8.19
C ALA A 250 30.23 -26.07 8.90
N LEU A 251 30.18 -25.09 9.83
CA LEU A 251 31.34 -24.70 10.62
C LEU A 251 31.78 -25.83 11.58
N GLU A 252 30.84 -26.49 12.23
CA GLU A 252 31.13 -27.67 13.08
C GLU A 252 31.77 -28.80 12.27
N ASN A 253 31.26 -29.09 11.07
CA ASN A 253 31.83 -30.07 10.14
C ASN A 253 33.24 -29.67 9.66
N ALA A 254 33.46 -28.40 9.33
CA ALA A 254 34.78 -27.90 8.94
C ALA A 254 35.83 -28.03 10.09
N ARG A 255 35.42 -27.73 11.33
CA ARG A 255 36.25 -27.91 12.50
C ARG A 255 36.54 -29.39 12.81
N LEU A 256 35.53 -30.26 12.59
CA LEU A 256 35.73 -31.71 12.70
C LEU A 256 36.72 -32.21 11.65
N GLU A 257 36.63 -31.76 10.42
CA GLU A 257 37.53 -32.10 9.31
C GLU A 257 38.95 -31.64 9.61
N GLU A 258 39.13 -30.41 10.07
CA GLU A 258 40.44 -29.89 10.49
C GLU A 258 41.05 -30.72 11.63
N LYS A 259 40.27 -30.99 12.67
CA LYS A 259 40.72 -31.81 13.81
C LYS A 259 41.12 -33.21 13.36
N SER A 260 40.34 -33.85 12.48
CA SER A 260 40.60 -35.18 11.95
C SER A 260 41.86 -35.19 11.07
N ASN A 261 42.02 -34.20 10.17
CA ASN A 261 43.24 -34.06 9.36
C ASN A 261 44.48 -33.87 10.20
N ARG A 262 44.44 -33.09 11.30
CA ARG A 262 45.56 -32.93 12.26
C ARG A 262 45.88 -34.25 12.96
N GLN A 263 44.85 -35.04 13.34
CA GLN A 263 45.07 -36.35 13.98
C GLN A 263 45.73 -37.34 13.01
N VAL A 264 45.23 -37.42 11.77
CA VAL A 264 45.84 -38.32 10.75
C VAL A 264 47.26 -37.87 10.40
N ARG A 265 47.49 -36.56 10.24
CA ARG A 265 48.85 -36.00 10.04
C ARG A 265 49.81 -36.43 11.13
N ALA A 266 49.39 -36.42 12.42
CA ALA A 266 50.23 -36.86 13.54
C ALA A 266 50.56 -38.37 13.46
N ILE A 267 49.65 -39.19 13.00
CA ILE A 267 49.88 -40.63 12.77
C ILE A 267 50.85 -40.83 11.60
N VAL A 268 50.64 -40.12 10.47
CA VAL A 268 51.55 -40.15 9.28
C VAL A 268 52.98 -39.73 9.70
N ALA A 269 53.12 -38.59 10.38
CA ALA A 269 54.42 -38.11 10.83
C ALA A 269 55.16 -39.14 11.72
N ARG A 270 54.43 -39.81 12.59
CA ARG A 270 55.02 -40.87 13.43
C ARG A 270 55.49 -42.07 12.57
N ASN A 271 54.68 -42.51 11.59
CA ASN A 271 55.03 -43.62 10.73
C ASN A 271 56.23 -43.30 9.82
N VAL A 272 56.32 -42.06 9.26
CA VAL A 272 57.49 -41.60 8.52
C VAL A 272 58.73 -41.61 9.38
N ASN A 273 58.68 -41.17 10.63
CA ASN A 273 59.80 -41.18 11.56
C ASN A 273 60.29 -42.61 11.90
N PHE A 274 59.41 -43.61 11.86
CA PHE A 274 59.74 -44.99 12.04
C PHE A 274 60.14 -45.73 10.73
N GLY A 275 60.21 -44.99 9.60
CA GLY A 275 60.53 -45.61 8.31
C GLY A 275 59.43 -46.48 7.73
N LEU A 276 58.19 -46.38 8.27
CA LEU A 276 57.00 -47.12 7.86
C LEU A 276 56.09 -46.36 6.90
N GLY A 277 56.46 -45.14 6.51
CA GLY A 277 55.68 -44.26 5.64
C GLY A 277 56.55 -43.41 4.73
N GLU A 278 56.00 -42.88 3.66
CA GLU A 278 56.65 -42.04 2.67
C GLU A 278 56.56 -40.55 3.03
N SER A 279 57.61 -39.77 2.73
CA SER A 279 57.64 -38.33 3.06
C SER A 279 56.59 -37.52 2.28
N TYR A 280 56.20 -37.95 1.08
CA TYR A 280 55.16 -37.30 0.31
C TYR A 280 53.78 -37.41 0.95
N ASP A 281 53.49 -38.46 1.73
CA ASP A 281 52.25 -38.57 2.51
C ASP A 281 52.18 -37.48 3.58
N LEU A 282 53.29 -37.16 4.24
CA LEU A 282 53.34 -36.07 5.23
C LEU A 282 53.10 -34.71 4.57
N ASN A 283 53.67 -34.48 3.37
CA ASN A 283 53.45 -33.26 2.61
C ASN A 283 51.96 -33.12 2.18
N ASN A 284 51.33 -34.21 1.76
CA ASN A 284 49.90 -34.24 1.42
C ASN A 284 49.05 -33.87 2.64
N TYR A 285 49.32 -34.45 3.82
CA TYR A 285 48.53 -34.12 5.02
C TYR A 285 48.84 -32.73 5.57
N ASN A 286 50.03 -32.17 5.37
CA ASN A 286 50.30 -30.75 5.64
C ASN A 286 49.40 -29.84 4.80
N ALA A 287 49.29 -30.14 3.48
CA ALA A 287 48.41 -29.40 2.58
C ALA A 287 46.93 -29.56 2.97
N ARG A 288 46.48 -30.78 3.33
CA ARG A 288 45.10 -31.04 3.79
C ARG A 288 44.75 -30.27 5.07
N VAL A 289 45.68 -30.17 6.03
CA VAL A 289 45.51 -29.36 7.25
C VAL A 289 45.37 -27.87 6.90
N ALA A 290 46.25 -27.35 6.03
CA ALA A 290 46.17 -25.96 5.59
C ALA A 290 44.83 -25.64 4.87
N ASN A 291 44.41 -26.53 3.96
CA ASN A 291 43.15 -26.39 3.26
C ASN A 291 41.92 -26.44 4.20
N SER A 292 41.95 -27.32 5.22
CA SER A 292 40.88 -27.42 6.20
C SER A 292 40.84 -26.18 7.13
N GLN A 293 41.99 -25.56 7.46
CA GLN A 293 42.04 -24.28 8.17
C GLN A 293 41.42 -23.15 7.36
N ALA A 294 41.74 -23.07 6.06
CA ALA A 294 41.13 -22.08 5.17
C ALA A 294 39.59 -22.30 5.08
N LYS A 295 39.13 -23.55 4.98
CA LYS A 295 37.72 -23.90 4.99
C LYS A 295 36.99 -23.47 6.28
N VAL A 296 37.61 -23.62 7.45
CA VAL A 296 37.07 -23.10 8.72
C VAL A 296 36.86 -21.60 8.64
N ALA A 297 37.89 -20.84 8.19
CA ALA A 297 37.76 -19.38 8.08
C ALA A 297 36.67 -18.95 7.11
N MET A 298 36.55 -19.63 5.96
CA MET A 298 35.48 -19.35 4.98
C MET A 298 34.08 -19.64 5.55
N THR A 299 33.92 -20.74 6.28
CA THR A 299 32.63 -21.11 6.88
C THR A 299 32.26 -20.21 8.06
N GLU A 300 33.23 -19.72 8.84
CA GLU A 300 33.00 -18.69 9.85
C GLU A 300 32.46 -17.39 9.23
N GLN A 301 33.02 -16.96 8.11
CA GLN A 301 32.52 -15.79 7.40
C GLN A 301 31.12 -16.02 6.84
N SER A 302 30.85 -17.20 6.29
CA SER A 302 29.53 -17.57 5.79
C SER A 302 28.48 -17.59 6.90
N LEU A 303 28.80 -18.09 8.08
CA LEU A 303 27.94 -18.04 9.26
C LEU A 303 27.64 -16.59 9.67
N LYS A 304 28.67 -15.73 9.73
CA LYS A 304 28.47 -14.30 10.03
C LYS A 304 27.52 -13.63 9.02
N ASN A 305 27.68 -13.94 7.74
CA ASN A 305 26.83 -13.38 6.68
C ASN A 305 25.37 -13.87 6.80
N ALA A 306 25.15 -15.17 7.04
CA ALA A 306 23.82 -15.72 7.26
C ALA A 306 23.16 -15.13 8.51
N THR A 307 23.90 -15.00 9.61
CA THR A 307 23.40 -14.36 10.85
C THR A 307 23.01 -12.91 10.61
N ARG A 308 23.83 -12.12 9.89
CA ARG A 308 23.51 -10.73 9.54
C ARG A 308 22.25 -10.63 8.66
N LYS A 309 22.07 -11.58 7.74
CA LYS A 309 20.86 -11.63 6.90
C LYS A 309 19.61 -11.85 7.76
N LEU A 310 19.64 -12.84 8.66
CA LEU A 310 18.54 -13.10 9.59
C LEU A 310 18.25 -11.89 10.48
N LEU A 311 19.27 -11.29 11.10
CA LEU A 311 19.12 -10.12 11.96
C LEU A 311 18.49 -8.93 11.24
N ARG A 312 18.82 -8.74 9.94
CA ARG A 312 18.17 -7.73 9.10
C ARG A 312 16.70 -8.05 8.85
N THR A 313 16.36 -9.30 8.52
CA THR A 313 14.97 -9.74 8.31
C THR A 313 14.12 -9.55 9.55
N VAL A 314 14.70 -9.83 10.73
CA VAL A 314 14.06 -9.70 12.05
C VAL A 314 14.11 -8.27 12.59
N ASN A 315 14.87 -7.37 11.94
CA ASN A 315 15.15 -6.00 12.40
C ASN A 315 15.75 -5.94 13.82
N MET A 316 16.80 -6.74 14.06
CA MET A 316 17.59 -6.74 15.29
C MET A 316 18.98 -6.14 15.07
N PRO A 317 19.65 -5.63 16.12
CA PRO A 317 21.01 -5.12 16.01
C PRO A 317 21.99 -6.17 15.44
N VAL A 318 22.88 -5.73 14.54
CA VAL A 318 23.80 -6.60 13.78
C VAL A 318 24.76 -7.39 14.68
N ASP A 319 25.03 -6.89 15.87
CA ASP A 319 25.96 -7.50 16.83
C ASP A 319 25.31 -8.52 17.77
N THR A 320 24.00 -8.78 17.58
CA THR A 320 23.28 -9.77 18.40
C THR A 320 23.80 -11.17 18.10
N LYS A 321 24.23 -11.88 19.14
CA LYS A 321 24.64 -13.29 19.04
C LYS A 321 23.42 -14.19 19.15
N ILE A 322 23.26 -15.11 18.20
CA ILE A 322 22.19 -16.11 18.19
C ILE A 322 22.80 -17.45 18.60
N GLU A 323 22.34 -18.03 19.70
CA GLU A 323 22.86 -19.29 20.24
C GLU A 323 21.89 -20.49 20.05
N GLY A 324 20.60 -20.27 20.06
CA GLY A 324 19.61 -21.33 19.99
C GLY A 324 19.17 -21.69 18.57
N ILE A 325 19.01 -22.98 18.31
CA ILE A 325 18.45 -23.52 17.06
C ILE A 325 17.36 -24.50 17.46
N THR A 326 16.17 -24.35 16.84
CA THR A 326 15.03 -25.21 17.09
C THR A 326 15.15 -26.52 16.32
N ASN A 327 14.59 -27.60 16.87
CA ASN A 327 14.54 -28.87 16.19
C ASN A 327 13.78 -28.77 14.87
N LEU A 328 14.36 -29.38 13.84
CA LEU A 328 13.73 -29.55 12.53
C LEU A 328 12.74 -30.73 12.61
N VAL A 329 11.67 -30.67 11.84
CA VAL A 329 10.72 -31.77 11.72
C VAL A 329 11.34 -32.87 10.88
N GLU A 330 11.42 -34.08 11.43
CA GLU A 330 11.98 -35.26 10.77
C GLU A 330 10.91 -36.25 10.25
N GLU A 331 9.66 -36.10 10.71
CA GLU A 331 8.54 -36.97 10.35
C GLU A 331 7.71 -36.33 9.21
N ILE A 332 7.17 -37.21 8.36
CA ILE A 332 6.27 -36.74 7.30
C ILE A 332 4.84 -36.67 7.85
N PRO A 333 4.15 -35.52 7.75
CA PRO A 333 2.75 -35.42 8.10
C PRO A 333 1.87 -36.15 7.10
N GLU A 334 0.64 -36.43 7.47
CA GLU A 334 -0.35 -36.95 6.54
C GLU A 334 -0.63 -35.94 5.43
N LEU A 335 -0.41 -36.34 4.18
CA LEU A 335 -0.53 -35.49 2.99
C LEU A 335 -1.70 -35.99 2.13
N ASP A 336 -2.91 -35.44 2.41
CA ASP A 336 -4.08 -35.63 1.55
C ASP A 336 -4.19 -34.54 0.48
N PRO A 337 -4.07 -34.89 -0.83
CA PRO A 337 -4.19 -33.92 -1.92
C PRO A 337 -5.56 -33.23 -1.97
N ASN A 338 -6.65 -33.95 -1.67
CA ASN A 338 -8.00 -33.42 -1.77
C ASN A 338 -8.29 -32.42 -0.65
N ALA A 339 -7.88 -32.74 0.58
CA ALA A 339 -7.99 -31.80 1.70
C ALA A 339 -7.15 -30.54 1.47
N ALA A 340 -5.94 -30.68 0.93
CA ALA A 340 -5.07 -29.56 0.61
C ALA A 340 -5.65 -28.65 -0.47
N LEU A 341 -6.18 -29.22 -1.56
CA LEU A 341 -6.85 -28.44 -2.61
C LEU A 341 -8.08 -27.71 -2.10
N LYS A 342 -8.91 -28.38 -1.28
CA LYS A 342 -10.09 -27.73 -0.69
C LYS A 342 -9.69 -26.55 0.20
N ALA A 343 -8.70 -26.72 1.07
CA ALA A 343 -8.20 -25.66 1.93
C ALA A 343 -7.66 -24.47 1.11
N ALA A 344 -6.88 -24.74 0.05
CA ALA A 344 -6.37 -23.70 -0.83
C ALA A 344 -7.49 -22.93 -1.53
N MET A 345 -8.50 -23.63 -2.08
CA MET A 345 -9.63 -22.98 -2.76
C MET A 345 -10.51 -22.11 -1.84
N GLU A 346 -10.52 -22.39 -0.54
CA GLU A 346 -11.25 -21.60 0.46
C GLU A 346 -10.43 -20.44 1.01
N LYS A 347 -9.11 -20.62 1.23
CA LYS A 347 -8.28 -19.69 2.00
C LYS A 347 -7.38 -18.79 1.16
N ARG A 348 -7.04 -19.17 -0.08
CA ARG A 348 -6.07 -18.42 -0.90
C ARG A 348 -6.55 -17.03 -1.24
N VAL A 349 -5.65 -16.07 -1.02
CA VAL A 349 -5.88 -14.64 -1.21
C VAL A 349 -6.02 -14.26 -2.67
N ASP A 350 -5.19 -14.84 -3.54
CA ASP A 350 -5.22 -14.58 -4.99
C ASP A 350 -6.56 -14.98 -5.61
N LEU A 351 -7.14 -16.13 -5.18
CA LEU A 351 -8.46 -16.54 -5.61
C LEU A 351 -9.56 -15.60 -5.07
N LYS A 352 -9.47 -15.19 -3.80
CA LYS A 352 -10.39 -14.22 -3.22
C LYS A 352 -10.34 -12.90 -3.97
N ASN A 353 -9.14 -12.42 -4.29
CA ASN A 353 -8.95 -11.18 -5.04
C ASN A 353 -9.47 -11.30 -6.47
N ALA A 354 -9.22 -12.42 -7.16
CA ALA A 354 -9.78 -12.65 -8.49
C ALA A 354 -11.33 -12.64 -8.50
N LYS A 355 -11.96 -13.19 -7.44
CA LYS A 355 -13.43 -13.10 -7.26
C LYS A 355 -13.89 -11.67 -7.00
N ILE A 356 -13.15 -10.91 -6.19
CA ILE A 356 -13.43 -9.48 -5.95
C ILE A 356 -13.29 -8.69 -7.25
N ASP A 357 -12.23 -8.92 -8.03
CA ASP A 357 -12.01 -8.24 -9.31
C ASP A 357 -13.12 -8.53 -10.31
N LEU A 358 -13.64 -9.76 -10.31
CA LEU A 358 -14.82 -10.11 -11.13
C LEU A 358 -16.06 -9.34 -10.66
N GLU A 359 -16.36 -9.31 -9.35
CA GLU A 359 -17.50 -8.56 -8.79
C GLU A 359 -17.36 -7.05 -9.07
N VAL A 360 -16.15 -6.50 -8.95
CA VAL A 360 -15.87 -5.09 -9.30
C VAL A 360 -16.14 -4.83 -10.77
N ALA A 361 -15.72 -5.72 -11.68
CA ALA A 361 -15.99 -5.58 -13.11
C ALA A 361 -17.49 -5.66 -13.45
N GLU A 362 -18.26 -6.50 -12.77
CA GLU A 362 -19.72 -6.55 -12.91
C GLU A 362 -20.36 -5.23 -12.46
N LEU A 363 -19.96 -4.70 -11.31
CA LEU A 363 -20.44 -3.41 -10.80
C LEU A 363 -20.06 -2.25 -11.72
N GLN A 364 -18.86 -2.28 -12.31
CA GLN A 364 -18.44 -1.29 -13.31
C GLN A 364 -19.27 -1.38 -14.59
N GLY A 365 -19.59 -2.58 -15.04
CA GLY A 365 -20.50 -2.79 -16.17
C GLY A 365 -21.88 -2.15 -15.94
N ASP A 366 -22.43 -2.35 -14.73
CA ASP A 366 -23.69 -1.72 -14.31
C ASP A 366 -23.59 -0.19 -14.29
N LEU A 367 -22.44 0.36 -13.82
CA LEU A 367 -22.21 1.81 -13.80
C LEU A 367 -22.17 2.39 -15.21
N TYR A 368 -21.44 1.77 -16.14
CA TYR A 368 -21.37 2.25 -17.52
C TYR A 368 -22.72 2.12 -18.24
N SER A 369 -23.48 1.07 -17.96
CA SER A 369 -24.86 0.94 -18.47
C SER A 369 -25.78 2.04 -17.93
N ASN A 370 -25.63 2.41 -16.65
CA ASN A 370 -26.38 3.51 -16.05
C ASN A 370 -25.92 4.88 -16.60
N GLN A 371 -24.62 5.05 -16.88
CA GLN A 371 -24.10 6.27 -17.49
C GLN A 371 -24.60 6.49 -18.92
N ALA A 372 -24.95 5.42 -19.63
CA ALA A 372 -25.54 5.50 -20.97
C ALA A 372 -26.99 5.97 -20.98
N MET A 373 -27.66 6.00 -19.82
CA MET A 373 -29.03 6.48 -19.71
C MET A 373 -29.12 8.00 -19.88
N PRO A 374 -30.26 8.53 -20.40
CA PRO A 374 -30.53 9.96 -20.35
C PRO A 374 -30.49 10.49 -18.90
N SER A 375 -29.96 11.69 -18.69
CA SER A 375 -30.12 12.39 -17.42
C SER A 375 -31.54 12.97 -17.37
N LEU A 376 -32.33 12.55 -16.40
CA LEU A 376 -33.66 13.09 -16.11
C LEU A 376 -33.67 13.47 -14.63
N SER A 377 -33.82 14.76 -14.32
CA SER A 377 -33.92 15.26 -12.97
C SER A 377 -35.16 16.08 -12.74
N ALA A 378 -35.80 15.89 -11.60
CA ALA A 378 -36.83 16.81 -11.10
C ALA A 378 -36.17 17.85 -10.20
N TYR A 379 -36.57 19.09 -10.30
CA TYR A 379 -36.05 20.16 -9.46
C TYR A 379 -37.19 21.02 -8.89
N PHE A 380 -36.94 21.51 -7.70
CA PHE A 380 -37.76 22.50 -7.02
C PHE A 380 -36.86 23.63 -6.56
N ASN A 381 -37.20 24.86 -6.95
CA ASN A 381 -36.50 26.06 -6.53
C ASN A 381 -37.49 27.00 -5.84
N LEU A 382 -37.12 27.49 -4.68
CA LEU A 382 -37.82 28.53 -3.95
C LEU A 382 -36.87 29.71 -3.78
N VAL A 383 -37.30 30.88 -4.20
CA VAL A 383 -36.53 32.12 -4.05
C VAL A 383 -37.43 33.17 -3.41
N SER A 384 -36.98 33.80 -2.34
CA SER A 384 -37.61 34.97 -1.75
C SER A 384 -36.75 36.17 -2.00
N GLN A 385 -37.24 37.16 -2.70
CA GLN A 385 -36.49 38.38 -3.08
C GLN A 385 -37.13 39.63 -2.49
N GLY A 386 -36.26 40.45 -1.86
CA GLY A 386 -36.54 41.85 -1.55
C GLY A 386 -35.87 42.78 -2.60
N THR A 387 -36.57 43.76 -3.10
CA THR A 387 -36.02 44.76 -4.02
C THR A 387 -36.03 46.15 -3.36
N ASN A 388 -34.90 46.86 -3.41
CA ASN A 388 -34.79 48.25 -3.01
C ASN A 388 -34.26 49.08 -4.18
N GLN A 389 -35.10 50.00 -4.70
CA GLN A 389 -34.71 50.87 -5.82
C GLN A 389 -33.95 52.15 -5.43
N PHE A 390 -33.88 52.50 -4.14
CA PHE A 390 -33.33 53.78 -3.69
C PHE A 390 -32.37 53.67 -2.50
N LEU A 391 -31.50 52.71 -2.43
CA LEU A 391 -30.60 52.62 -1.28
C LEU A 391 -29.16 52.98 -1.65
N GLN A 392 -28.65 54.00 -0.98
CA GLN A 392 -27.21 54.30 -0.89
C GLN A 392 -26.46 53.21 -0.06
N PHE A 393 -27.19 52.42 0.72
CA PHE A 393 -26.68 51.28 1.50
C PHE A 393 -27.63 50.08 1.41
N PRO A 394 -27.11 48.88 1.20
CA PRO A 394 -27.93 47.66 1.21
C PRO A 394 -28.45 47.42 2.63
N GLY A 395 -29.74 47.61 2.81
CA GLY A 395 -30.41 47.28 4.07
C GLY A 395 -30.63 45.79 4.17
N PHE A 396 -29.90 45.12 5.03
CA PHE A 396 -30.12 43.70 5.38
C PHE A 396 -31.51 43.45 6.00
N ALA A 397 -32.19 44.48 6.45
CA ALA A 397 -33.46 44.38 7.17
C ALA A 397 -34.65 43.94 6.35
N THR A 398 -34.63 44.13 5.02
CA THR A 398 -35.76 43.73 4.14
C THR A 398 -35.72 42.27 3.67
N ALA A 399 -34.57 41.60 3.83
CA ALA A 399 -34.41 40.22 3.44
C ALA A 399 -34.91 39.21 4.48
N SER A 400 -35.29 39.65 5.69
CA SER A 400 -35.74 38.77 6.77
C SER A 400 -37.21 38.35 6.66
N SER A 401 -38.00 38.99 5.79
CA SER A 401 -39.38 38.58 5.54
C SER A 401 -39.42 37.81 4.24
N LEU A 402 -40.10 36.66 4.21
CA LEU A 402 -40.45 35.88 3.03
C LEU A 402 -41.48 36.69 2.16
N GLN A 403 -41.11 37.93 1.83
CA GLN A 403 -41.90 38.76 0.92
C GLN A 403 -41.67 38.31 -0.51
N ASN A 404 -42.72 38.12 -1.23
CA ASN A 404 -42.75 37.70 -2.64
C ASN A 404 -42.01 36.35 -2.89
N PRO A 405 -42.43 35.23 -2.28
CA PRO A 405 -41.85 33.94 -2.57
C PRO A 405 -42.21 33.53 -4.02
N GLN A 406 -41.18 33.22 -4.78
CA GLN A 406 -41.31 32.66 -6.11
C GLN A 406 -40.87 31.20 -6.05
N TRP A 407 -41.70 30.30 -6.54
CA TRP A 407 -41.35 28.89 -6.60
C TRP A 407 -41.43 28.39 -8.04
N GLN A 408 -40.53 27.47 -8.35
CA GLN A 408 -40.47 26.81 -9.65
C GLN A 408 -40.29 25.32 -9.43
N VAL A 409 -41.14 24.55 -10.08
CA VAL A 409 -41.04 23.11 -10.20
C VAL A 409 -40.82 22.77 -11.66
N GLY A 410 -39.93 21.84 -11.92
CA GLY A 410 -39.69 21.43 -13.30
C GLY A 410 -38.96 20.10 -13.40
N VAL A 411 -38.90 19.63 -14.64
CA VAL A 411 -38.13 18.45 -15.01
C VAL A 411 -37.14 18.85 -16.08
N ARG A 412 -35.91 18.41 -15.94
CA ARG A 412 -34.85 18.62 -16.91
C ARG A 412 -34.41 17.29 -17.47
N ALA A 413 -34.47 17.14 -18.78
CA ALA A 413 -33.96 15.99 -19.49
C ALA A 413 -32.73 16.42 -20.33
N THR A 414 -31.65 15.66 -20.27
CA THR A 414 -30.44 15.89 -21.08
C THR A 414 -29.95 14.54 -21.59
N TYR A 415 -29.77 14.45 -22.90
CA TYR A 415 -29.21 13.26 -23.54
C TYR A 415 -28.13 13.69 -24.57
N PRO A 416 -26.87 13.29 -24.38
CA PRO A 416 -25.81 13.57 -25.35
C PRO A 416 -26.07 12.73 -26.61
N LEU A 417 -26.23 13.39 -27.77
CA LEU A 417 -26.35 12.70 -29.05
C LEU A 417 -24.96 12.29 -29.53
N TRP A 418 -24.86 11.04 -30.05
CA TRP A 418 -23.63 10.47 -30.62
C TRP A 418 -22.43 10.44 -29.62
N ASP A 419 -22.70 10.11 -28.37
CA ASP A 419 -21.68 9.95 -27.35
C ASP A 419 -20.88 8.65 -27.58
N GLU A 420 -19.77 8.77 -28.32
CA GLU A 420 -18.88 7.64 -28.62
C GLU A 420 -18.14 7.18 -27.36
N GLU A 421 -17.85 8.09 -26.42
CA GLU A 421 -17.16 7.75 -25.16
C GLU A 421 -17.99 6.76 -24.34
N VAL A 422 -19.29 7.00 -24.20
CA VAL A 422 -20.20 6.10 -23.46
C VAL A 422 -20.25 4.72 -24.13
N ARG A 423 -20.31 4.66 -25.47
CA ARG A 423 -20.32 3.40 -26.22
C ARG A 423 -19.03 2.61 -26.02
N VAL A 424 -17.89 3.28 -26.13
CA VAL A 424 -16.56 2.67 -25.91
C VAL A 424 -16.42 2.18 -24.48
N ASN A 425 -16.81 2.97 -23.49
CA ASN A 425 -16.73 2.60 -22.08
C ASN A 425 -17.61 1.39 -21.76
N SER A 426 -18.84 1.33 -22.27
CA SER A 426 -19.73 0.17 -22.11
C SER A 426 -19.16 -1.10 -22.74
N ARG A 427 -18.60 -0.98 -23.96
CA ARG A 427 -17.89 -2.09 -24.63
C ARG A 427 -16.69 -2.56 -23.82
N ASN A 428 -15.85 -1.63 -23.38
CA ASN A 428 -14.66 -1.95 -22.60
C ASN A 428 -15.01 -2.63 -21.27
N ALA A 429 -16.07 -2.22 -20.60
CA ALA A 429 -16.56 -2.88 -19.40
C ALA A 429 -16.98 -4.34 -19.65
N THR A 430 -17.66 -4.60 -20.77
CA THR A 430 -18.01 -5.98 -21.16
C THR A 430 -16.77 -6.84 -21.42
N LEU A 431 -15.77 -6.27 -22.11
CA LEU A 431 -14.51 -6.95 -22.37
C LEU A 431 -13.72 -7.21 -21.06
N GLN A 432 -13.71 -6.23 -20.14
CA GLN A 432 -13.08 -6.36 -18.83
C GLN A 432 -13.73 -7.47 -18.00
N LEU A 433 -15.04 -7.56 -18.03
CA LEU A 433 -15.79 -8.63 -17.36
C LEU A 433 -15.41 -10.01 -17.93
N ALA A 434 -15.37 -10.15 -19.25
CA ALA A 434 -14.93 -11.38 -19.91
C ALA A 434 -13.46 -11.73 -19.54
N GLN A 435 -12.58 -10.75 -19.56
CA GLN A 435 -11.20 -10.91 -19.16
C GLN A 435 -11.06 -11.39 -17.70
N ASN A 436 -11.81 -10.80 -16.77
CA ASN A 436 -11.72 -11.17 -15.36
C ASN A 436 -12.32 -12.57 -15.10
N ARG A 437 -13.30 -13.02 -15.88
CA ARG A 437 -13.75 -14.43 -15.84
C ARG A 437 -12.64 -15.40 -16.23
N ILE A 438 -11.91 -15.09 -17.30
CA ILE A 438 -10.79 -15.92 -17.76
C ILE A 438 -9.67 -15.91 -16.69
N LYS A 439 -9.37 -14.74 -16.11
CA LYS A 439 -8.37 -14.63 -15.02
C LYS A 439 -8.75 -15.45 -13.81
N LEU A 440 -10.02 -15.48 -13.42
CA LEU A 440 -10.49 -16.31 -12.31
C LEU A 440 -10.30 -17.80 -12.62
N GLN A 441 -10.67 -18.27 -13.80
CA GLN A 441 -10.47 -19.66 -14.22
C GLN A 441 -8.96 -20.02 -14.22
N ASN A 442 -8.12 -19.13 -14.74
CA ASN A 442 -6.66 -19.32 -14.74
C ASN A 442 -6.10 -19.42 -13.32
N ALA A 443 -6.53 -18.52 -12.42
CA ALA A 443 -6.12 -18.55 -11.02
C ALA A 443 -6.52 -19.86 -10.31
N GLU A 444 -7.71 -20.40 -10.61
CA GLU A 444 -8.14 -21.69 -10.08
C GLU A 444 -7.25 -22.86 -10.58
N GLN A 445 -6.81 -22.82 -11.84
CA GLN A 445 -5.90 -23.83 -12.39
C GLN A 445 -4.50 -23.69 -11.79
N GLU A 446 -3.94 -22.47 -11.76
CA GLU A 446 -2.62 -22.20 -11.19
C GLU A 446 -2.53 -22.62 -9.72
N ILE A 447 -3.56 -22.35 -8.92
CA ILE A 447 -3.61 -22.77 -7.52
C ILE A 447 -3.60 -24.31 -7.42
N ARG A 448 -4.37 -25.00 -8.25
CA ARG A 448 -4.41 -26.45 -8.26
C ARG A 448 -3.05 -27.05 -8.59
N ASP A 449 -2.42 -26.54 -9.65
CA ASP A 449 -1.13 -27.02 -10.10
C ASP A 449 -0.03 -26.72 -9.09
N GLU A 450 -0.07 -25.51 -8.47
CA GLU A 450 0.88 -25.14 -7.43
C GLU A 450 0.77 -26.06 -6.20
N VAL A 451 -0.43 -26.27 -5.68
CA VAL A 451 -0.64 -27.11 -4.48
C VAL A 451 -0.16 -28.55 -4.73
N LEU A 452 -0.47 -29.13 -5.90
CA LEU A 452 -0.01 -30.48 -6.23
C LEU A 452 1.51 -30.52 -6.38
N THR A 453 2.11 -29.57 -7.07
CA THR A 453 3.57 -29.45 -7.21
C THR A 453 4.26 -29.30 -5.86
N ARG A 454 3.73 -28.47 -4.94
CA ARG A 454 4.29 -28.31 -3.60
C ARG A 454 4.17 -29.59 -2.77
N LEU A 455 3.07 -30.30 -2.89
CA LEU A 455 2.87 -31.59 -2.22
C LEU A 455 3.88 -32.64 -2.72
N GLU A 456 4.07 -32.75 -4.04
CA GLU A 456 5.07 -33.63 -4.64
C GLU A 456 6.50 -33.26 -4.19
N ASN A 457 6.82 -31.95 -4.13
CA ASN A 457 8.10 -31.47 -3.64
C ASN A 457 8.34 -31.84 -2.16
N VAL A 458 7.31 -31.85 -1.32
CA VAL A 458 7.43 -32.34 0.08
C VAL A 458 7.81 -33.81 0.10
N ARG A 459 7.14 -34.64 -0.68
CA ARG A 459 7.43 -36.09 -0.76
C ARG A 459 8.85 -36.34 -1.28
N LEU A 460 9.24 -35.66 -2.36
CA LEU A 460 10.58 -35.81 -2.94
C LEU A 460 11.67 -35.38 -1.95
N ASN A 461 11.53 -34.23 -1.30
CA ASN A 461 12.54 -33.75 -0.34
C ASN A 461 12.63 -34.67 0.89
N TYR A 462 11.52 -35.28 1.32
CA TYR A 462 11.54 -36.27 2.38
C TYR A 462 12.31 -37.53 1.97
N GLU A 463 12.10 -38.06 0.77
CA GLU A 463 12.84 -39.20 0.22
C GLU A 463 14.33 -38.90 0.12
N VAL A 464 14.69 -37.72 -0.39
CA VAL A 464 16.08 -37.24 -0.48
C VAL A 464 16.71 -37.15 0.92
N PHE A 465 15.96 -36.70 1.93
CA PHE A 465 16.41 -36.66 3.33
C PHE A 465 16.68 -38.08 3.86
N GLN A 466 15.77 -39.05 3.67
CA GLN A 466 15.94 -40.41 4.13
C GLN A 466 17.16 -41.10 3.47
N THR A 467 17.34 -40.85 2.16
CA THR A 467 18.50 -41.37 1.41
C THR A 467 19.80 -40.75 1.91
N SER A 468 19.82 -39.44 2.13
CA SER A 468 20.97 -38.72 2.65
C SER A 468 21.35 -39.19 4.07
N ARG A 469 20.33 -39.45 4.92
CA ARG A 469 20.52 -40.01 6.26
C ARG A 469 21.17 -41.42 6.24
N THR A 470 20.75 -42.27 5.30
CA THR A 470 21.34 -43.57 5.09
C THR A 470 22.80 -43.43 4.61
N SER A 471 23.03 -42.57 3.60
CA SER A 471 24.38 -42.32 3.07
C SER A 471 25.34 -41.81 4.17
N ARG A 472 24.88 -40.90 5.05
CA ARG A 472 25.68 -40.45 6.19
C ARG A 472 26.06 -41.59 7.12
N LYS A 473 25.10 -42.45 7.50
CA LYS A 473 25.36 -43.59 8.40
C LYS A 473 26.42 -44.54 7.84
N GLU A 474 26.33 -44.87 6.57
CA GLU A 474 27.28 -45.73 5.90
C GLU A 474 28.67 -45.09 5.73
N SER A 475 28.71 -43.82 5.36
CA SER A 475 29.96 -43.06 5.21
C SER A 475 30.71 -42.91 6.55
N GLU A 476 29.96 -42.67 7.62
CA GLU A 476 30.52 -42.58 8.98
C GLU A 476 31.07 -43.91 9.47
N ALA A 477 30.33 -45.01 9.24
CA ALA A 477 30.80 -46.35 9.55
C ALA A 477 32.04 -46.73 8.75
N PHE A 478 32.09 -46.34 7.44
CA PHE A 478 33.25 -46.56 6.58
C PHE A 478 34.49 -45.83 7.10
N TYR A 479 34.37 -44.48 7.36
CA TYR A 479 35.46 -43.69 7.91
C TYR A 479 36.00 -44.27 9.23
N ASN A 480 35.11 -44.61 10.16
CA ASN A 480 35.53 -45.16 11.47
C ASN A 480 36.28 -46.50 11.32
N ARG A 481 35.86 -47.38 10.42
CA ARG A 481 36.58 -48.63 10.14
C ARG A 481 37.94 -48.38 9.51
N MET A 482 38.05 -47.39 8.56
CA MET A 482 39.30 -47.03 7.93
C MET A 482 40.29 -46.41 8.95
N LEU A 483 39.81 -45.51 9.80
CA LEU A 483 40.62 -44.89 10.87
C LEU A 483 41.17 -45.93 11.87
N ALA A 484 40.33 -46.93 12.25
CA ALA A 484 40.75 -48.00 13.14
C ALA A 484 41.89 -48.86 12.52
N ARG A 485 41.80 -49.18 11.21
CA ARG A 485 42.80 -49.97 10.49
C ARG A 485 44.12 -49.19 10.28
N THR A 486 44.08 -47.88 10.17
CA THR A 486 45.27 -47.03 10.05
C THR A 486 46.14 -47.08 11.30
N ARG A 487 45.53 -47.24 12.48
CA ARG A 487 46.27 -47.38 13.75
C ARG A 487 47.07 -48.69 13.85
N THR A 488 46.71 -49.70 13.05
CA THR A 488 47.40 -51.01 13.01
C THR A 488 48.43 -51.10 11.85
N GLY A 489 48.77 -50.00 11.18
CA GLY A 489 49.81 -49.96 10.14
C GLY A 489 49.47 -50.63 8.79
N LYS A 490 48.20 -50.98 8.55
CA LYS A 490 47.81 -51.82 7.38
C LYS A 490 47.14 -51.06 6.25
N LEU A 491 47.17 -49.71 6.19
CA LEU A 491 46.36 -48.96 5.19
C LEU A 491 47.05 -47.76 4.54
N ASN A 492 46.65 -47.49 3.28
CA ASN A 492 46.96 -46.31 2.54
C ASN A 492 46.27 -45.06 3.16
N PHE A 493 47.06 -44.05 3.59
CA PHE A 493 46.58 -42.83 4.19
C PHE A 493 45.70 -41.98 3.28
N GLN A 494 45.89 -42.08 1.95
CA GLN A 494 45.07 -41.39 0.97
C GLN A 494 43.59 -41.83 1.04
N LEU A 495 43.34 -43.15 1.23
CA LEU A 495 42.00 -43.71 1.39
C LEU A 495 41.29 -43.19 2.64
N VAL A 496 42.03 -42.98 3.75
CA VAL A 496 41.47 -42.38 4.98
C VAL A 496 41.05 -40.93 4.74
N GLY A 497 41.85 -40.15 3.99
CA GLY A 497 41.52 -38.80 3.63
C GLY A 497 40.23 -38.72 2.78
N GLN A 498 40.09 -39.61 1.77
CA GLN A 498 38.88 -39.68 0.95
C GLN A 498 37.64 -40.11 1.78
N ALA A 499 37.81 -41.07 2.71
CA ALA A 499 36.73 -41.51 3.58
C ALA A 499 36.26 -40.36 4.52
N LEU A 500 37.20 -39.53 5.02
CA LEU A 500 36.87 -38.34 5.82
C LEU A 500 36.11 -37.31 5.01
N GLU A 501 36.58 -36.98 3.83
CA GLU A 501 35.89 -36.02 2.92
C GLU A 501 34.47 -36.50 2.59
N THR A 502 34.30 -37.80 2.28
CA THR A 502 32.99 -38.39 1.97
C THR A 502 32.06 -38.35 3.20
N MET A 503 32.59 -38.64 4.40
CA MET A 503 31.83 -38.58 5.66
C MET A 503 31.38 -37.12 5.95
N VAL A 504 32.26 -36.15 5.87
CA VAL A 504 31.94 -34.74 6.10
C VAL A 504 30.91 -34.25 5.10
N ALA A 505 31.09 -34.57 3.81
CA ALA A 505 30.15 -34.20 2.75
C ALA A 505 28.77 -34.86 2.94
N SER A 506 28.70 -36.12 3.37
CA SER A 506 27.42 -36.80 3.63
C SER A 506 26.69 -36.25 4.86
N ARG A 507 27.40 -35.87 5.92
CA ARG A 507 26.83 -35.16 7.07
C ARG A 507 26.24 -33.82 6.69
N GLN A 508 26.94 -33.06 5.85
CA GLN A 508 26.45 -31.78 5.35
C GLN A 508 25.18 -31.96 4.51
N ARG A 509 25.16 -32.92 3.59
CA ARG A 509 24.01 -33.23 2.72
C ARG A 509 22.78 -33.68 3.51
N GLU A 510 22.95 -34.49 4.58
CA GLU A 510 21.81 -34.88 5.44
C GLU A 510 21.12 -33.67 6.05
N LEU A 511 21.90 -32.73 6.63
CA LEU A 511 21.30 -31.53 7.22
C LEU A 511 20.67 -30.63 6.18
N GLU A 512 21.35 -30.40 5.05
CA GLU A 512 20.80 -29.61 3.94
C GLU A 512 19.50 -30.19 3.42
N SER A 513 19.43 -31.51 3.25
CA SER A 513 18.21 -32.20 2.80
C SER A 513 17.10 -32.13 3.83
N LEU A 514 17.41 -32.21 5.14
CA LEU A 514 16.44 -32.05 6.22
C LEU A 514 15.88 -30.62 6.26
N VAL A 515 16.75 -29.61 6.08
CA VAL A 515 16.30 -28.21 6.01
C VAL A 515 15.45 -27.96 4.75
N ASN A 516 15.87 -28.49 3.59
CA ASN A 516 15.10 -28.36 2.35
C ASN A 516 13.73 -29.03 2.47
N TYR A 517 13.63 -30.16 3.15
CA TYR A 517 12.36 -30.79 3.47
C TYR A 517 11.47 -29.89 4.32
N ASN A 518 12.02 -29.26 5.37
CA ASN A 518 11.27 -28.34 6.23
C ASN A 518 10.84 -27.07 5.46
N ILE A 519 11.68 -26.55 4.56
CA ILE A 519 11.31 -25.45 3.66
C ILE A 519 10.18 -25.86 2.71
N ALA A 520 10.24 -27.07 2.16
CA ALA A 520 9.17 -27.60 1.30
C ALA A 520 7.84 -27.72 2.06
N LEU A 521 7.85 -28.15 3.32
CA LEU A 521 6.67 -28.15 4.19
C LEU A 521 6.09 -26.73 4.39
N LEU A 522 6.94 -25.73 4.65
CA LEU A 522 6.48 -24.35 4.78
C LEU A 522 5.88 -23.81 3.48
N GLN A 523 6.50 -24.10 2.35
CA GLN A 523 6.00 -23.68 1.04
C GLN A 523 4.66 -24.36 0.70
N PHE A 524 4.48 -25.60 1.14
CA PHE A 524 3.20 -26.31 1.01
C PHE A 524 2.12 -25.67 1.90
N ASP A 525 2.44 -25.30 3.14
CA ASP A 525 1.50 -24.59 4.03
C ASP A 525 1.19 -23.18 3.52
N LEU A 526 2.18 -22.51 2.89
CA LEU A 526 1.97 -21.23 2.22
C LEU A 526 1.01 -21.37 1.03
N SER A 527 1.16 -22.44 0.23
CA SER A 527 0.29 -22.69 -0.92
C SER A 527 -1.18 -22.94 -0.54
N LYS A 528 -1.43 -23.35 0.72
CA LYS A 528 -2.77 -23.48 1.31
C LYS A 528 -3.22 -22.26 2.11
N ASN A 529 -2.31 -21.29 2.32
CA ASN A 529 -2.50 -20.15 3.23
C ASN A 529 -2.79 -20.56 4.69
N GLU A 530 -2.12 -21.62 5.19
CA GLU A 530 -2.30 -22.19 6.53
C GLU A 530 -1.12 -21.91 7.49
N ILE A 531 -0.15 -21.09 7.09
CA ILE A 531 1.04 -20.80 7.91
C ILE A 531 0.68 -20.24 9.28
N PHE A 532 -0.25 -19.28 9.32
CA PHE A 532 -0.65 -18.65 10.58
C PHE A 532 -1.38 -19.62 11.52
N GLU A 533 -2.15 -20.55 10.98
CA GLU A 533 -2.82 -21.59 11.76
C GLU A 533 -1.78 -22.54 12.38
N ARG A 534 -0.79 -22.97 11.58
CA ARG A 534 0.30 -23.85 12.04
C ARG A 534 1.09 -23.25 13.20
N TYR A 535 1.41 -21.96 13.13
CA TYR A 535 2.18 -21.26 14.15
C TYR A 535 1.32 -20.51 15.17
N LYS A 536 -0.01 -20.70 15.17
CA LYS A 536 -0.98 -20.08 16.10
C LYS A 536 -0.84 -18.56 16.18
N VAL A 537 -0.64 -17.91 15.05
CA VAL A 537 -0.48 -16.46 14.94
C VAL A 537 -1.84 -15.80 14.68
N ASP A 538 -2.23 -14.87 15.53
CA ASP A 538 -3.44 -14.05 15.33
C ASP A 538 -3.13 -12.84 14.45
N VAL A 539 -3.41 -12.99 13.14
CA VAL A 539 -3.16 -11.97 12.13
C VAL A 539 -3.95 -10.68 12.39
N GLN A 540 -5.16 -10.79 12.93
CA GLN A 540 -6.00 -9.63 13.21
C GLN A 540 -5.36 -8.73 14.28
N LYS A 541 -4.84 -9.32 15.35
CA LYS A 541 -4.11 -8.56 16.39
C LYS A 541 -2.86 -7.89 15.84
N VAL A 542 -2.20 -8.51 14.86
CA VAL A 542 -1.00 -7.94 14.24
C VAL A 542 -1.35 -6.73 13.37
N LEU A 543 -2.48 -6.75 12.66
CA LEU A 543 -2.94 -5.64 11.82
C LEU A 543 -3.56 -4.51 12.67
N ASP A 544 -4.27 -4.83 13.75
CA ASP A 544 -4.96 -3.84 14.59
C ASP A 544 -4.04 -3.07 15.56
N LYS A 545 -2.82 -3.56 15.83
CA LYS A 545 -1.82 -2.87 16.67
C LYS A 545 -1.29 -1.53 16.10
N VAL A 546 -1.77 -1.09 14.96
CA VAL A 546 -1.35 0.18 14.28
C VAL A 546 -2.42 1.27 14.42
N LYS A 547 -3.27 1.21 15.42
CA LYS A 547 -4.18 2.33 15.73
C LYS A 547 -3.47 3.44 16.48
#